data_142da9dcd08acd3268249c9b94149568
#
_entry.id   142da9dcd08acd3268249c9b94149568
#
_cell.length_a   1.000
_cell.length_b   1.000
_cell.length_c   1.000
_cell.angle_alpha   90.00
_cell.angle_beta   90.00
_cell.angle_gamma   90.00
#
_symmetry.space_group_name_H-M   'P 1'
#
loop_
_entity.id
_entity.type
_entity.pdbx_description
1 polymer ?
#
loop_
_entity_poly.entity_id
_entity_poly.type
_entity_poly.pdbx_seq_one_letter_code
_entity_poly.pdbx_strand_id
1 'polypeptide(L)'
;MRIIILQCSVSYEGRLEAYLPSAKRLILSKSDGCVAIHADGGAYKPLMWMNAPNRITESPEEWVVTNPKGEKLRIKIEEIFSDTSHEFGDDPGLTKDGVEAHLQELLSENPGSLEAVSYTHLRAHETNQ
;
A
#
# COMPACT_ATOMS: atom_id res chain seq x y z
N MET A 1 11.01 -2.08 3.57
CA MET A 1 9.55 -1.98 3.71
C MET A 1 9.19 -1.76 5.17
N ARG A 2 8.52 -0.67 5.43
CA ARG A 2 8.04 -0.36 6.77
C ARG A 2 6.53 -0.48 6.77
N ILE A 3 6.00 -1.17 7.75
CA ILE A 3 4.57 -1.49 7.84
C ILE A 3 4.06 -0.92 9.15
N ILE A 4 3.09 0.00 9.07
CA ILE A 4 2.58 0.68 10.26
C ILE A 4 1.06 0.50 10.30
N ILE A 5 0.56 0.05 11.45
CA ILE A 5 -0.87 -0.02 11.71
C ILE A 5 -1.18 0.97 12.81
N LEU A 6 -2.05 1.93 12.52
CA LEU A 6 -2.26 3.05 13.43
C LEU A 6 -3.65 3.62 13.26
N GLN A 7 -4.09 4.31 14.30
CA GLN A 7 -5.30 5.14 14.24
C GLN A 7 -4.85 6.53 13.84
N CYS A 8 -5.35 7.02 12.71
CA CYS A 8 -4.90 8.31 12.19
C CYS A 8 -5.93 8.90 11.24
N SER A 9 -5.81 10.21 11.04
CA SER A 9 -6.47 10.89 9.93
C SER A 9 -5.39 11.38 8.98
N VAL A 10 -5.74 11.53 7.71
CA VAL A 10 -4.75 11.87 6.69
C VAL A 10 -5.32 12.96 5.80
N SER A 11 -4.49 13.97 5.53
CA SER A 11 -4.83 15.03 4.59
C SER A 11 -3.83 15.01 3.44
N TYR A 12 -4.33 15.05 2.22
CA TYR A 12 -3.48 15.19 1.04
C TYR A 12 -3.59 16.62 0.54
N GLU A 13 -2.44 17.26 0.34
CA GLU A 13 -2.36 18.63 -0.17
C GLU A 13 -1.56 18.62 -1.45
N GLY A 14 -2.16 19.00 -2.55
CA GLY A 14 -1.51 19.02 -3.84
C GLY A 14 -2.40 19.70 -4.85
N ARG A 15 -2.48 19.14 -6.07
CA ARG A 15 -3.37 19.71 -7.07
C ARG A 15 -4.82 19.60 -6.66
N LEU A 16 -5.14 18.62 -5.88
CA LEU A 16 -6.46 18.45 -5.26
C LEU A 16 -6.24 18.32 -3.77
N GLU A 17 -7.29 18.48 -3.01
CA GLU A 17 -7.24 18.23 -1.59
C GLU A 17 -8.17 17.08 -1.27
N ALA A 18 -7.69 16.18 -0.42
CA ALA A 18 -8.46 15.03 -0.02
C ALA A 18 -8.20 14.75 1.46
N TYR A 19 -9.16 14.10 2.11
CA TYR A 19 -9.08 13.89 3.53
C TYR A 19 -9.64 12.50 3.87
N LEU A 20 -8.89 11.78 4.70
CA LEU A 20 -9.34 10.51 5.26
C LEU A 20 -9.62 10.72 6.74
N PRO A 21 -10.86 10.56 7.16
CA PRO A 21 -11.20 10.72 8.59
C PRO A 21 -10.45 9.71 9.45
N SER A 22 -10.42 9.99 10.75
CA SER A 22 -9.73 9.13 11.69
C SER A 22 -10.27 7.71 11.63
N ALA A 23 -9.39 6.77 11.45
CA ALA A 23 -9.72 5.35 11.43
C ALA A 23 -8.43 4.55 11.61
N LYS A 24 -8.58 3.27 11.87
CA LYS A 24 -7.43 2.37 11.92
C LYS A 24 -7.00 2.09 10.49
N ARG A 25 -5.76 2.44 10.18
CA ARG A 25 -5.24 2.38 8.81
C ARG A 25 -3.95 1.60 8.75
N LEU A 26 -3.62 1.14 7.54
CA LEU A 26 -2.34 0.51 7.23
C LEU A 26 -1.54 1.47 6.36
N ILE A 27 -0.32 1.77 6.76
CA ILE A 27 0.58 2.59 5.96
C ILE A 27 1.77 1.74 5.58
N LEU A 28 2.09 1.73 4.29
CA LEU A 28 3.26 1.06 3.75
C LEU A 28 4.24 2.12 3.27
N SER A 29 5.48 2.05 3.78
CA SER A 29 6.56 2.90 3.33
C SER A 29 7.59 1.99 2.69
N LYS A 30 7.73 2.07 1.38
CA LYS A 30 8.56 1.14 0.62
C LYS A 30 9.98 1.65 0.51
N SER A 31 10.90 0.75 0.21
CA SER A 31 12.33 1.09 0.21
C SER A 31 12.68 2.13 -0.85
N ASP A 32 11.90 2.24 -1.92
CA ASP A 32 12.16 3.23 -2.96
C ASP A 32 11.58 4.60 -2.61
N GLY A 33 10.83 4.71 -1.51
CA GLY A 33 10.24 5.96 -1.07
C GLY A 33 8.75 6.08 -1.32
N CYS A 34 8.13 5.11 -1.98
CA CYS A 34 6.69 5.14 -2.18
C CYS A 34 5.97 4.96 -0.85
N VAL A 35 4.88 5.71 -0.67
CA VAL A 35 4.06 5.62 0.52
C VAL A 35 2.63 5.36 0.10
N ALA A 36 2.00 4.38 0.73
CA ALA A 36 0.62 4.01 0.41
C ALA A 36 -0.17 3.84 1.70
N ILE A 37 -1.43 4.29 1.68
CA ILE A 37 -2.32 4.22 2.84
C ILE A 37 -3.53 3.39 2.43
N HIS A 38 -3.80 2.35 3.21
CA HIS A 38 -4.84 1.39 2.91
C HIS A 38 -5.87 1.32 4.03
N ALA A 39 -7.09 0.95 3.65
CA ALA A 39 -8.10 0.49 4.58
C ALA A 39 -8.04 -1.03 4.67
N ASP A 40 -8.85 -1.59 5.54
CA ASP A 40 -8.94 -3.04 5.70
C ASP A 40 -9.97 -3.58 4.72
N GLY A 41 -9.63 -3.49 3.42
CA GLY A 41 -10.53 -3.95 2.38
C GLY A 41 -9.99 -3.59 1.01
N GLY A 42 -10.49 -4.28 -0.01
CA GLY A 42 -10.03 -4.08 -1.36
C GLY A 42 -8.73 -4.80 -1.62
N ALA A 43 -8.48 -5.13 -2.86
CA ALA A 43 -7.36 -6.02 -3.17
C ALA A 43 -6.15 -5.29 -3.73
N TYR A 44 -6.29 -4.14 -4.36
CA TYR A 44 -5.08 -3.61 -4.94
C TYR A 44 -4.89 -2.10 -4.82
N LYS A 45 -5.92 -1.32 -4.70
CA LYS A 45 -5.72 0.13 -4.77
C LYS A 45 -5.71 0.75 -3.38
N PRO A 46 -4.65 1.48 -3.03
CA PRO A 46 -4.66 2.21 -1.77
C PRO A 46 -5.64 3.39 -1.81
N LEU A 47 -6.03 3.86 -0.63
CA LEU A 47 -6.90 5.02 -0.53
C LEU A 47 -6.17 6.30 -0.92
N MET A 48 -4.94 6.42 -0.49
CA MET A 48 -4.04 7.51 -0.86
C MET A 48 -2.64 6.96 -1.04
N TRP A 49 -1.89 7.58 -1.95
CA TRP A 49 -0.49 7.18 -2.14
C TRP A 49 0.31 8.32 -2.74
N MET A 50 1.61 8.29 -2.52
CA MET A 50 2.54 9.17 -3.21
C MET A 50 3.71 8.34 -3.71
N ASN A 51 3.97 8.48 -5.01
CA ASN A 51 5.07 7.76 -5.65
C ASN A 51 6.41 8.37 -5.26
N ALA A 52 7.44 7.53 -5.27
CA ALA A 52 8.79 7.96 -4.99
C ALA A 52 9.23 9.02 -5.99
N PRO A 53 10.14 9.92 -5.62
CA PRO A 53 10.80 10.01 -4.33
C PRO A 53 9.98 10.80 -3.32
N ASN A 54 10.03 10.40 -2.06
CA ASN A 54 9.34 11.10 -0.98
C ASN A 54 10.28 11.25 0.19
N ARG A 55 10.01 12.29 1.00
CA ARG A 55 10.67 12.50 2.27
C ARG A 55 9.63 12.45 3.37
N ILE A 56 9.92 11.72 4.44
CA ILE A 56 9.02 11.62 5.58
C ILE A 56 9.65 12.37 6.74
N THR A 57 8.91 13.34 7.28
CA THR A 57 9.29 14.04 8.48
C THR A 57 8.41 13.55 9.60
N GLU A 58 9.02 12.94 10.62
CA GLU A 58 8.27 12.31 11.70
C GLU A 58 8.32 13.19 12.94
N SER A 59 7.18 13.39 13.56
CA SER A 59 7.08 14.02 14.86
C SER A 59 6.14 13.18 15.71
N PRO A 60 6.07 13.44 17.03
CA PRO A 60 5.27 12.57 17.89
C PRO A 60 3.79 12.51 17.54
N GLU A 61 3.25 13.56 16.93
CA GLU A 61 1.82 13.61 16.68
C GLU A 61 1.46 13.62 15.22
N GLU A 62 2.44 13.87 14.33
CA GLU A 62 2.14 14.01 12.92
C GLU A 62 3.35 13.61 12.09
N TRP A 63 3.10 12.84 11.05
CA TRP A 63 4.11 12.55 10.03
C TRP A 63 3.72 13.27 8.76
N VAL A 64 4.67 13.93 8.12
CA VAL A 64 4.43 14.64 6.87
C VAL A 64 5.29 14.02 5.78
N VAL A 65 4.65 13.55 4.72
CA VAL A 65 5.32 13.00 3.56
C VAL A 65 5.30 14.07 2.48
N THR A 66 6.47 14.43 1.97
CA THR A 66 6.57 15.45 0.92
C THR A 66 7.33 14.89 -0.27
N ASN A 67 7.04 15.44 -1.45
CA ASN A 67 7.77 15.09 -2.66
C ASN A 67 8.29 16.35 -3.35
N PRO A 68 9.14 16.21 -4.39
CA PRO A 68 9.70 17.39 -5.07
C PRO A 68 8.66 18.26 -5.75
N LYS A 69 7.47 17.75 -6.01
CA LYS A 69 6.41 18.52 -6.64
C LYS A 69 5.66 19.40 -5.66
N GLY A 70 5.99 19.31 -4.38
CA GLY A 70 5.31 20.11 -3.36
C GLY A 70 4.06 19.49 -2.80
N GLU A 71 3.76 18.26 -3.18
CA GLU A 71 2.63 17.54 -2.60
C GLU A 71 2.95 17.04 -1.21
N LYS A 72 1.94 16.97 -0.35
CA LYS A 72 2.13 16.55 1.02
C LYS A 72 1.02 15.61 1.45
N LEU A 73 1.40 14.60 2.23
CA LEU A 73 0.47 13.79 3.00
C LEU A 73 0.73 14.10 4.46
N ARG A 74 -0.27 14.62 5.14
CA ARG A 74 -0.17 14.88 6.58
C ARG A 74 -0.92 13.81 7.31
N ILE A 75 -0.19 13.02 8.08
CA ILE A 75 -0.73 11.88 8.81
C ILE A 75 -0.78 12.27 10.28
N LYS A 76 -1.99 12.55 10.75
CA LYS A 76 -2.19 12.93 12.14
C LYS A 76 -2.39 11.67 12.96
N ILE A 77 -1.46 11.39 13.84
CA ILE A 77 -1.37 10.12 14.54
C ILE A 77 -2.09 10.21 15.86
N GLU A 78 -3.01 9.27 16.11
CA GLU A 78 -3.69 9.18 17.39
C GLU A 78 -3.14 8.03 18.22
N GLU A 79 -2.92 6.87 17.59
CA GLU A 79 -2.35 5.74 18.30
C GLU A 79 -1.68 4.82 17.30
N ILE A 80 -0.48 4.34 17.63
CA ILE A 80 0.23 3.38 16.79
C ILE A 80 0.09 2.01 17.42
N PHE A 81 -0.45 1.06 16.65
CA PHE A 81 -0.63 -0.30 17.12
C PHE A 81 0.54 -1.19 16.76
N SER A 82 1.18 -0.93 15.62
CA SER A 82 2.28 -1.75 15.15
C SER A 82 3.13 -0.93 14.18
N ASP A 83 4.45 -1.07 14.28
CA ASP A 83 5.38 -0.37 13.41
C ASP A 83 6.59 -1.26 13.25
N THR A 84 6.68 -1.95 12.12
CA THR A 84 7.73 -2.92 11.87
C THR A 84 8.43 -2.60 10.55
N SER A 85 9.69 -2.99 10.46
CA SER A 85 10.50 -2.80 9.26
C SER A 85 11.08 -4.13 8.81
N HIS A 86 11.13 -4.34 7.51
CA HIS A 86 11.59 -5.58 6.93
C HIS A 86 12.41 -5.29 5.69
N GLU A 87 13.42 -6.11 5.44
CA GLU A 87 14.18 -6.04 4.21
C GLU A 87 13.78 -7.19 3.31
N PHE A 88 13.40 -6.85 2.10
CA PHE A 88 12.90 -7.85 1.15
C PHE A 88 13.99 -8.36 0.22
N GLY A 89 15.12 -7.65 0.14
CA GLY A 89 16.14 -7.98 -0.84
C GLY A 89 15.72 -7.56 -2.25
N ASP A 90 16.42 -8.11 -3.22
CA ASP A 90 16.13 -7.79 -4.62
C ASP A 90 14.86 -8.49 -5.07
N ASP A 91 14.06 -7.79 -5.85
CA ASP A 91 12.82 -8.33 -6.37
C ASP A 91 13.07 -8.86 -7.79
N PRO A 92 12.83 -10.15 -8.03
CA PRO A 92 13.03 -10.69 -9.38
C PRO A 92 11.99 -10.24 -10.37
N GLY A 93 10.92 -9.58 -9.89
CA GLY A 93 9.88 -9.12 -10.76
C GLY A 93 8.88 -10.21 -11.11
N LEU A 94 7.93 -9.85 -11.94
CA LEU A 94 6.90 -10.79 -12.38
C LEU A 94 7.40 -11.54 -13.60
N THR A 95 7.32 -12.87 -13.53
CA THR A 95 7.67 -13.70 -14.68
C THR A 95 6.49 -13.71 -15.64
N LYS A 96 6.74 -13.30 -16.86
CA LYS A 96 5.70 -13.22 -17.89
C LYS A 96 5.93 -14.26 -18.95
N ASP A 97 4.90 -14.99 -19.30
CA ASP A 97 4.97 -15.99 -20.36
C ASP A 97 3.69 -15.92 -21.18
N GLY A 98 3.32 -17.00 -21.82
CA GLY A 98 2.18 -17.00 -22.73
C GLY A 98 0.83 -16.72 -22.10
N VAL A 99 0.71 -16.76 -20.78
CA VAL A 99 -0.56 -16.50 -20.11
C VAL A 99 -0.55 -15.20 -19.31
N GLU A 100 0.41 -14.38 -19.59
CA GLU A 100 0.60 -13.16 -18.80
C GLU A 100 -0.64 -12.27 -18.80
N ALA A 101 -1.23 -12.05 -19.98
CA ALA A 101 -2.37 -11.14 -20.06
C ALA A 101 -3.54 -11.66 -19.22
N HIS A 102 -3.78 -12.95 -19.26
CA HIS A 102 -4.84 -13.54 -18.49
C HIS A 102 -4.60 -13.39 -16.99
N LEU A 103 -3.38 -13.61 -16.57
CA LEU A 103 -3.01 -13.49 -15.17
C LEU A 103 -3.20 -12.06 -14.68
N GLN A 104 -2.78 -11.08 -15.45
CA GLN A 104 -2.92 -9.69 -15.05
C GLN A 104 -4.39 -9.29 -14.96
N GLU A 105 -5.21 -9.80 -15.84
CA GLU A 105 -6.63 -9.55 -15.81
C GLU A 105 -7.24 -10.05 -14.51
N LEU A 106 -6.88 -11.25 -14.10
CA LEU A 106 -7.38 -11.80 -12.85
C LEU A 106 -6.94 -10.97 -11.65
N LEU A 107 -5.69 -10.52 -11.65
CA LEU A 107 -5.16 -9.80 -10.51
C LEU A 107 -5.75 -8.40 -10.38
N SER A 108 -6.11 -7.77 -11.49
CA SER A 108 -6.56 -6.39 -11.45
C SER A 108 -8.08 -6.24 -11.46
N GLU A 109 -8.80 -7.18 -12.05
CA GLU A 109 -10.24 -7.03 -12.22
C GLU A 109 -11.06 -7.82 -11.22
N ASN A 110 -10.48 -8.81 -10.59
CA ASN A 110 -11.26 -9.72 -9.78
C ASN A 110 -10.53 -10.06 -8.48
N PRO A 111 -10.21 -9.05 -7.70
CA PRO A 111 -9.40 -9.29 -6.51
C PRO A 111 -10.06 -10.22 -5.51
N GLY A 112 -11.37 -10.20 -5.42
CA GLY A 112 -12.04 -11.01 -4.41
C GLY A 112 -12.09 -12.46 -4.73
N SER A 113 -11.88 -12.85 -5.98
CA SER A 113 -12.05 -14.26 -6.38
C SER A 113 -10.76 -15.06 -6.23
N LEU A 114 -9.64 -14.42 -5.96
CA LEU A 114 -8.38 -15.15 -5.87
C LEU A 114 -8.20 -15.88 -4.57
N GLU A 115 -8.91 -15.52 -3.58
CA GLU A 115 -8.80 -16.26 -2.34
C GLU A 115 -9.44 -17.62 -2.43
N ALA A 116 -10.07 -17.81 -3.38
CA ALA A 116 -10.50 -19.17 -3.55
C ALA A 116 -9.31 -20.01 -3.84
N VAL A 117 -8.94 -19.85 -3.85
CA VAL A 117 -8.06 -20.36 -4.23
C VAL A 117 -6.90 -20.38 -3.91
N SER A 118 -7.25 -19.92 -3.52
CA SER A 118 -6.62 -19.94 -3.68
C SER A 118 -5.75 -20.30 -3.71
N TYR A 119 -5.57 -20.49 -3.20
CA TYR A 119 -5.08 -20.61 -3.55
C TYR A 119 -4.38 -21.10 -3.61
N THR A 120 -4.46 -21.34 -3.28
CA THR A 120 -4.19 -21.63 -3.62
C THR A 120 -3.71 -22.12 -3.89
N HIS A 121 -3.83 -22.56 -3.62
CA HIS A 121 -3.79 -22.80 -4.19
C HIS A 121 -3.30 -23.12 -4.71
N LEU A 122 -3.20 -23.27 -4.52
CA LEU A 122 -3.14 -23.29 -5.23
C LEU A 122 -2.69 -23.76 -5.61
N ARG A 123 -2.66 -24.30 -5.41
CA ARG A 123 -2.61 -24.52 -5.90
C ARG A 123 -2.51 -24.91 -6.41
N ALA A 124 -2.45 -25.20 -6.00
CA ALA A 124 -2.69 -25.27 -6.51
C ALA A 124 -2.86 -25.53 -6.93
N HIS A 125 -3.56 -26.12 -6.83
CA HIS A 125 -4.06 -26.01 -7.34
C HIS A 125 -4.04 -26.09 -7.91
N GLU A 126 -3.61 -25.69 -7.66
CA GLU A 126 -3.89 -25.41 -8.20
C GLU A 126 -3.81 -25.37 -8.80
N THR A 127 -3.71 -25.64 -8.43
CA THR A 127 -3.88 -25.37 -9.02
C THR A 127 -3.97 -25.33 -9.39
N ASN A 128 -4.13 -25.50 -9.22
CA ASN A 128 -4.44 -25.10 -9.62
C ASN A 128 -4.39 -24.97 -9.88
N GLN A 129 -4.29 -24.96 -9.65
CA GLN A 129 -4.44 -24.45 -9.88
C GLN A 129 -4.38 -24.31 -10.06
#